data_b8d95f41f0cd2e1dfe596991770e11a3
#
_entry.id   b8d95f41f0cd2e1dfe596991770e11a3
#
_cell.length_a   1.000
_cell.length_b   1.000
_cell.length_c   1.000
_cell.angle_alpha   90.00
_cell.angle_beta   90.00
_cell.angle_gamma   90.00
#
_symmetry.space_group_name_H-M   'P 1'
#
loop_
_entity.id
_entity.type
_entity.pdbx_description
1 polymer ?
#
loop_
_entity_poly.entity_id
_entity_poly.type
_entity_poly.pdbx_seq_one_letter_code
_entity_poly.pdbx_strand_id
1 'polypeptide(L)'
;MKILLYTHSDYSWVWKYWHQQTDKFLQDFDKICLLNSNSSFRDDYFVIKYNDELTYKNRVLSCLNDIDDNEIVLFCHEDMFLYKKPNFEIINEYIDLIKNDNCELIKLIRAFENLEKSNLHEKLFKNPDKQLFSIQPTIIKVKTLKHIYKTVPGDNIWGFEANTSNKYLKDIISLCSFDLNEDKKRGKFHYDSSVYPYICTAVIKGKWNFKEYKKELFEIFYNKKFNIFSYYLSKIKF
;
A
#
# COMPACT_ATOMS: atom_id res chain seq x y z
N MET A 1 -15.43 0.90 0.90
CA MET A 1 -13.96 1.06 1.15
C MET A 1 -13.50 2.36 0.54
N LYS A 2 -12.68 3.14 1.25
CA LYS A 2 -12.04 4.36 0.74
C LYS A 2 -10.55 4.12 0.52
N ILE A 3 -9.93 4.89 -0.37
CA ILE A 3 -8.46 4.89 -0.53
C ILE A 3 -7.89 5.86 0.51
N LEU A 4 -6.99 5.37 1.37
CA LEU A 4 -6.29 6.18 2.37
C LEU A 4 -4.81 6.28 1.97
N LEU A 5 -4.47 7.41 1.39
CA LEU A 5 -3.11 7.73 0.95
C LEU A 5 -2.37 8.49 2.04
N TYR A 6 -1.19 8.01 2.45
CA TYR A 6 -0.22 8.83 3.17
C TYR A 6 0.84 9.34 2.19
N THR A 7 1.12 10.63 2.22
CA THR A 7 2.17 11.24 1.40
C THR A 7 2.76 12.49 2.07
N HIS A 8 3.92 12.92 1.58
CA HIS A 8 4.60 14.14 1.99
C HIS A 8 4.96 14.98 0.75
N SER A 9 4.98 16.31 0.87
CA SER A 9 5.29 17.22 -0.24
C SER A 9 6.68 17.03 -0.86
N ASP A 10 7.64 16.48 -0.12
CA ASP A 10 8.96 16.11 -0.65
C ASP A 10 8.86 15.05 -1.76
N TYR A 11 7.76 14.30 -1.78
CA TYR A 11 7.45 13.31 -2.82
C TYR A 11 6.47 13.83 -3.88
N SER A 12 6.21 15.14 -3.94
CA SER A 12 5.26 15.74 -4.91
C SER A 12 5.60 15.40 -6.37
N TRP A 13 6.86 15.17 -6.70
CA TRP A 13 7.30 14.74 -8.01
C TRP A 13 6.80 13.32 -8.42
N VAL A 14 6.36 12.52 -7.43
CA VAL A 14 5.75 11.19 -7.61
C VAL A 14 4.24 11.30 -7.87
N TRP A 15 3.57 12.33 -7.33
CA TRP A 15 2.11 12.47 -7.34
C TRP A 15 1.49 12.40 -8.73
N LYS A 16 2.16 12.94 -9.75
CA LYS A 16 1.69 12.85 -11.13
C LYS A 16 1.37 11.41 -11.55
N TYR A 17 2.24 10.47 -11.20
CA TYR A 17 2.10 9.07 -11.59
C TYR A 17 1.09 8.35 -10.70
N TRP A 18 1.05 8.69 -9.42
CA TRP A 18 0.00 8.23 -8.50
C TRP A 18 -1.38 8.62 -9.05
N HIS A 19 -1.62 9.88 -9.35
CA HIS A 19 -2.89 10.35 -9.87
C HIS A 19 -3.25 9.68 -11.21
N GLN A 20 -2.31 9.59 -12.13
CA GLN A 20 -2.52 8.94 -13.43
C GLN A 20 -3.02 7.49 -13.27
N GLN A 21 -2.45 6.72 -12.34
CA GLN A 21 -2.86 5.34 -12.14
C GLN A 21 -4.15 5.23 -11.30
N THR A 22 -4.34 6.12 -10.34
CA THR A 22 -5.55 6.18 -9.53
C THR A 22 -6.77 6.57 -10.38
N ASP A 23 -6.65 7.57 -11.25
CA ASP A 23 -7.71 7.97 -12.19
C ASP A 23 -8.06 6.84 -13.16
N LYS A 24 -7.07 6.05 -13.55
CA LYS A 24 -7.27 4.94 -14.48
C LYS A 24 -7.96 3.73 -13.85
N PHE A 25 -7.68 3.44 -12.59
CA PHE A 25 -8.05 2.15 -11.98
C PHE A 25 -8.93 2.27 -10.74
N LEU A 26 -8.95 3.43 -10.06
CA LEU A 26 -9.61 3.66 -8.77
C LEU A 26 -10.49 4.92 -8.76
N GLN A 27 -10.99 5.36 -9.93
CA GLN A 27 -11.78 6.58 -10.06
C GLN A 27 -13.08 6.54 -9.24
N ASP A 28 -13.68 5.37 -9.09
CA ASP A 28 -14.99 5.18 -8.43
C ASP A 28 -14.90 5.10 -6.89
N PHE A 29 -13.68 5.24 -6.33
CA PHE A 29 -13.47 5.19 -4.89
C PHE A 29 -13.30 6.59 -4.29
N ASP A 30 -13.93 6.83 -3.14
CA ASP A 30 -13.63 7.97 -2.30
C ASP A 30 -12.18 7.92 -1.84
N LYS A 31 -11.53 9.09 -1.79
CA LYS A 31 -10.10 9.21 -1.51
C LYS A 31 -9.85 10.16 -0.35
N ILE A 32 -9.05 9.69 0.61
CA ILE A 32 -8.55 10.48 1.74
C ILE A 32 -7.03 10.59 1.59
N CYS A 33 -6.48 11.79 1.76
CA CYS A 33 -5.06 12.04 1.71
C CYS A 33 -4.56 12.61 3.04
N LEU A 34 -3.60 11.91 3.66
CA LEU A 34 -2.86 12.39 4.83
C LEU A 34 -1.63 13.13 4.31
N LEU A 35 -1.58 14.45 4.53
CA LEU A 35 -0.60 15.34 3.93
C LEU A 35 -0.02 16.32 4.95
N ASN A 36 1.24 16.71 4.80
CA ASN A 36 1.85 17.73 5.63
C ASN A 36 1.19 19.12 5.48
N SER A 37 1.20 19.90 6.57
CA SER A 37 0.37 21.09 6.75
C SER A 37 0.56 22.18 5.69
N ASN A 38 1.76 22.37 5.19
CA ASN A 38 2.12 23.48 4.29
C ASN A 38 1.93 23.18 2.79
N SER A 39 1.20 22.12 2.44
CA SER A 39 1.06 21.65 1.06
C SER A 39 -0.40 21.57 0.63
N SER A 40 -0.65 21.62 -0.67
CA SER A 40 -1.94 21.36 -1.30
C SER A 40 -1.91 20.06 -2.08
N PHE A 41 -3.06 19.42 -2.22
CA PHE A 41 -3.27 18.21 -3.00
C PHE A 41 -4.48 18.40 -3.92
N ARG A 42 -4.80 17.42 -4.76
CA ARG A 42 -5.95 17.50 -5.67
C ARG A 42 -7.28 17.62 -4.91
N ASP A 43 -8.21 18.38 -5.46
CA ASP A 43 -9.51 18.71 -4.82
C ASP A 43 -10.47 17.51 -4.74
N ASP A 44 -10.24 16.44 -5.51
CA ASP A 44 -11.02 15.20 -5.44
C ASP A 44 -10.63 14.27 -4.28
N TYR A 45 -9.70 14.71 -3.41
CA TYR A 45 -9.32 14.05 -2.18
C TYR A 45 -9.84 14.83 -0.97
N PHE A 46 -10.37 14.11 0.02
CA PHE A 46 -10.54 14.67 1.35
C PHE A 46 -9.18 14.72 2.05
N VAL A 47 -8.61 15.93 2.20
CA VAL A 47 -7.26 16.10 2.72
C VAL A 47 -7.28 16.36 4.22
N ILE A 48 -6.60 15.51 4.99
CA ILE A 48 -6.34 15.68 6.42
C ILE A 48 -4.87 16.06 6.61
N LYS A 49 -4.64 17.15 7.36
CA LYS A 49 -3.30 17.72 7.52
C LYS A 49 -2.63 17.23 8.81
N TYR A 50 -1.34 16.90 8.71
CA TYR A 50 -0.50 16.61 9.89
C TYR A 50 0.62 17.64 10.04
N ASN A 51 1.14 17.77 11.27
CA ASN A 51 2.29 18.59 11.58
C ASN A 51 3.59 17.83 11.23
N ASP A 52 4.49 18.48 10.48
CA ASP A 52 5.78 17.93 10.03
C ASP A 52 6.77 17.66 11.16
N GLU A 53 6.61 18.32 12.32
CA GLU A 53 7.48 18.09 13.49
C GLU A 53 7.21 16.74 14.18
N LEU A 54 6.08 16.11 13.89
CA LEU A 54 5.73 14.81 14.44
C LEU A 54 6.56 13.70 13.80
N THR A 55 6.80 12.62 14.56
CA THR A 55 7.34 11.37 14.01
C THR A 55 6.37 10.78 12.99
N TYR A 56 6.85 9.96 12.06
CA TYR A 56 6.01 9.29 11.06
C TYR A 56 4.75 8.66 11.68
N LYS A 57 4.94 7.88 12.73
CA LYS A 57 3.86 7.22 13.47
C LYS A 57 2.80 8.23 13.95
N ASN A 58 3.24 9.30 14.57
CA ASN A 58 2.35 10.31 15.14
C ASN A 58 1.66 11.17 14.06
N ARG A 59 2.29 11.38 12.90
CA ARG A 59 1.66 12.01 11.73
C ARG A 59 0.45 11.22 11.28
N VAL A 60 0.62 9.91 11.06
CA VAL A 60 -0.49 9.04 10.64
C VAL A 60 -1.56 8.97 11.73
N LEU A 61 -1.18 8.75 12.99
CA LEU A 61 -2.12 8.61 14.10
C LEU A 61 -2.95 9.87 14.32
N SER A 62 -2.34 11.06 14.23
CA SER A 62 -3.08 12.32 14.37
C SER A 62 -4.18 12.47 13.32
N CYS A 63 -3.89 12.15 12.06
CA CYS A 63 -4.88 12.21 10.99
C CYS A 63 -5.98 11.14 11.11
N LEU A 64 -5.63 9.94 11.57
CA LEU A 64 -6.61 8.86 11.73
C LEU A 64 -7.71 9.23 12.74
N ASN A 65 -7.45 10.12 13.70
CA ASN A 65 -8.46 10.56 14.68
C ASN A 65 -9.68 11.26 14.04
N ASP A 66 -9.51 11.84 12.86
CA ASP A 66 -10.56 12.52 12.10
C ASP A 66 -11.35 11.59 11.16
N ILE A 67 -11.07 10.28 11.20
CA ILE A 67 -11.73 9.27 10.37
C ILE A 67 -12.52 8.31 11.26
N ASP A 68 -13.74 7.93 10.81
CA ASP A 68 -14.59 6.97 11.51
C ASP A 68 -13.89 5.64 11.75
N ASP A 69 -13.98 5.10 12.94
CA ASP A 69 -13.34 3.86 13.37
C ASP A 69 -13.81 2.63 12.58
N ASN A 70 -15.05 2.65 12.09
CA ASN A 70 -15.64 1.55 11.34
C ASN A 70 -15.39 1.65 9.84
N GLU A 71 -14.81 2.76 9.36
CA GLU A 71 -14.47 2.89 7.95
C GLU A 71 -13.45 1.81 7.56
N ILE A 72 -13.69 1.16 6.42
CA ILE A 72 -12.71 0.24 5.81
C ILE A 72 -11.94 1.01 4.76
N VAL A 73 -10.62 0.98 4.88
CA VAL A 73 -9.72 1.69 3.98
C VAL A 73 -8.73 0.74 3.30
N LEU A 74 -8.33 1.11 2.10
CA LEU A 74 -7.12 0.61 1.47
C LEU A 74 -6.00 1.61 1.79
N PHE A 75 -5.18 1.28 2.78
CA PHE A 75 -4.05 2.11 3.18
C PHE A 75 -2.85 1.90 2.26
N CYS A 76 -2.25 2.98 1.77
CA CYS A 76 -1.08 2.93 0.87
C CYS A 76 -0.26 4.24 0.91
N HIS A 77 0.92 4.21 0.30
CA HIS A 77 1.79 5.36 0.06
C HIS A 77 1.83 5.72 -1.42
N GLU A 78 2.28 6.94 -1.72
CA GLU A 78 2.28 7.54 -3.06
C GLU A 78 3.15 6.84 -4.10
N ASP A 79 4.14 6.06 -3.68
CA ASP A 79 5.02 5.32 -4.58
C ASP A 79 4.55 3.89 -4.90
N MET A 80 3.34 3.53 -4.45
CA MET A 80 2.72 2.21 -4.66
C MET A 80 1.75 2.23 -5.84
N PHE A 81 2.28 2.44 -7.04
CA PHE A 81 1.45 2.59 -8.26
C PHE A 81 0.85 1.29 -8.74
N LEU A 82 -0.43 1.33 -9.08
CA LEU A 82 -1.04 0.29 -9.89
C LEU A 82 -0.48 0.29 -11.32
N TYR A 83 -0.15 -0.87 -11.84
CA TYR A 83 0.25 -1.03 -13.24
C TYR A 83 -0.77 -1.83 -14.08
N LYS A 84 -1.74 -2.47 -13.43
CA LYS A 84 -2.87 -3.14 -14.05
C LYS A 84 -4.13 -2.91 -13.22
N LYS A 85 -5.30 -3.23 -13.80
CA LYS A 85 -6.58 -3.19 -13.11
C LYS A 85 -6.60 -4.22 -11.97
N PRO A 86 -6.98 -3.83 -10.73
CA PRO A 86 -7.20 -4.77 -9.63
C PRO A 86 -8.35 -5.74 -9.91
N ASN A 87 -8.30 -6.91 -9.29
CA ASN A 87 -9.43 -7.84 -9.26
C ASN A 87 -10.43 -7.40 -8.17
N PHE A 88 -11.38 -6.55 -8.54
CA PHE A 88 -12.35 -6.01 -7.59
C PHE A 88 -13.33 -7.04 -7.04
N GLU A 89 -13.57 -8.15 -7.73
CA GLU A 89 -14.39 -9.26 -7.22
C GLU A 89 -13.74 -9.83 -5.95
N ILE A 90 -12.49 -10.23 -6.01
CA ILE A 90 -11.73 -10.75 -4.87
C ILE A 90 -11.55 -9.68 -3.78
N ILE A 91 -11.29 -8.42 -4.16
CA ILE A 91 -11.18 -7.33 -3.20
C ILE A 91 -12.47 -7.13 -2.42
N ASN A 92 -13.64 -7.26 -3.06
CA ASN A 92 -14.92 -7.16 -2.39
C ASN A 92 -15.14 -8.32 -1.40
N GLU A 93 -14.75 -9.56 -1.76
CA GLU A 93 -14.75 -10.68 -0.82
C GLU A 93 -13.86 -10.42 0.40
N TYR A 94 -12.68 -9.82 0.22
CA TYR A 94 -11.80 -9.44 1.32
C TYR A 94 -12.40 -8.34 2.21
N ILE A 95 -13.07 -7.36 1.62
CA ILE A 95 -13.81 -6.34 2.36
C ILE A 95 -14.89 -6.97 3.22
N ASP A 96 -15.62 -7.94 2.70
CA ASP A 96 -16.67 -8.62 3.44
C ASP A 96 -16.12 -9.49 4.59
N LEU A 97 -14.96 -10.13 4.42
CA LEU A 97 -14.28 -10.79 5.53
C LEU A 97 -13.94 -9.84 6.67
N ILE A 98 -13.45 -8.62 6.36
CA ILE A 98 -13.13 -7.60 7.35
C ILE A 98 -14.40 -7.02 7.99
N LYS A 99 -15.47 -6.78 7.22
CA LYS A 99 -16.76 -6.32 7.76
C LYS A 99 -17.34 -7.28 8.78
N ASN A 100 -17.21 -8.58 8.51
CA ASN A 100 -17.75 -9.65 9.36
C ASN A 100 -16.79 -10.03 10.50
N ASP A 101 -15.76 -9.27 10.76
CA ASP A 101 -14.74 -9.49 11.79
C ASP A 101 -14.08 -10.89 11.73
N ASN A 102 -13.97 -11.49 10.52
CA ASN A 102 -13.25 -12.74 10.31
C ASN A 102 -11.73 -12.55 10.34
N CYS A 103 -11.26 -11.34 10.02
CA CYS A 103 -9.88 -10.90 10.16
C CYS A 103 -9.82 -9.38 10.31
N GLU A 104 -8.71 -8.86 10.87
CA GLU A 104 -8.53 -7.42 11.10
C GLU A 104 -7.89 -6.69 9.94
N LEU A 105 -7.04 -7.38 9.18
CA LEU A 105 -6.38 -6.79 8.01
C LEU A 105 -5.97 -7.84 6.96
N ILE A 106 -5.93 -7.40 5.70
CA ILE A 106 -5.44 -8.20 4.58
C ILE A 106 -4.43 -7.38 3.79
N LYS A 107 -3.15 -7.78 3.85
CA LYS A 107 -2.11 -7.21 2.98
C LYS A 107 -2.30 -7.71 1.56
N LEU A 108 -2.28 -6.84 0.57
CA LEU A 108 -2.48 -7.20 -0.83
C LEU A 108 -1.21 -7.72 -1.51
N ILE A 109 -0.23 -8.12 -0.73
CA ILE A 109 1.03 -8.70 -1.19
C ILE A 109 1.58 -9.69 -0.17
N ARG A 110 2.26 -10.72 -0.65
CA ARG A 110 3.04 -11.64 0.14
C ARG A 110 4.50 -11.18 0.24
N ALA A 111 5.06 -11.21 1.44
CA ALA A 111 6.47 -10.90 1.69
C ALA A 111 7.30 -12.11 2.17
N PHE A 112 6.68 -13.19 2.62
CA PHE A 112 7.37 -14.34 3.21
C PHE A 112 7.11 -15.63 2.43
N GLU A 113 8.05 -16.56 2.51
CA GLU A 113 7.92 -17.93 2.00
C GLU A 113 7.25 -18.84 3.04
N ASN A 114 6.72 -19.98 2.59
CA ASN A 114 6.19 -21.04 3.46
C ASN A 114 5.09 -20.58 4.45
N LEU A 115 4.18 -19.74 3.98
CA LEU A 115 3.06 -19.29 4.80
C LEU A 115 1.97 -20.36 4.90
N GLU A 116 1.32 -20.43 6.05
CA GLU A 116 0.14 -21.27 6.28
C GLU A 116 -1.05 -20.69 5.51
N LYS A 117 -1.76 -21.55 4.77
CA LYS A 117 -2.97 -21.17 4.04
C LYS A 117 -4.09 -20.88 5.04
N SER A 118 -4.83 -19.80 4.82
CA SER A 118 -6.06 -19.51 5.55
C SER A 118 -7.21 -20.37 5.03
N ASN A 119 -8.16 -20.69 5.88
CA ASN A 119 -9.43 -21.34 5.50
C ASN A 119 -10.51 -20.34 5.07
N LEU A 120 -10.25 -19.05 5.14
CA LEU A 120 -11.23 -18.00 4.84
C LEU A 120 -11.39 -17.74 3.34
N HIS A 121 -10.31 -17.92 2.56
CA HIS A 121 -10.33 -17.77 1.11
C HIS A 121 -9.11 -18.47 0.50
N GLU A 122 -9.24 -19.00 -0.72
CA GLU A 122 -8.20 -19.80 -1.39
C GLU A 122 -6.88 -19.06 -1.65
N LYS A 123 -6.92 -17.72 -1.82
CA LYS A 123 -5.76 -16.85 -2.04
C LYS A 123 -5.29 -16.15 -0.77
N LEU A 124 -5.79 -16.50 0.41
CA LEU A 124 -5.36 -15.92 1.68
C LEU A 124 -4.45 -16.86 2.46
N PHE A 125 -3.40 -16.26 3.02
CA PHE A 125 -2.40 -16.90 3.86
C PHE A 125 -2.22 -16.11 5.15
N LYS A 126 -1.93 -16.79 6.25
CA LYS A 126 -1.62 -16.17 7.53
C LYS A 126 -0.28 -15.45 7.45
N ASN A 127 -0.22 -14.21 7.90
CA ASN A 127 1.07 -13.55 8.09
C ASN A 127 1.83 -14.20 9.24
N PRO A 128 3.17 -14.26 9.19
CA PRO A 128 3.94 -14.82 10.29
C PRO A 128 3.85 -13.87 11.50
N ASP A 129 4.15 -14.40 12.69
CA ASP A 129 4.18 -13.64 13.96
C ASP A 129 5.10 -12.42 13.95
N LYS A 130 5.94 -12.34 12.96
CA LYS A 130 6.79 -11.17 12.64
C LYS A 130 6.14 -10.39 11.50
N GLN A 131 6.09 -9.06 11.62
CA GLN A 131 5.59 -8.20 10.54
C GLN A 131 4.11 -8.49 10.17
N LEU A 132 3.25 -8.55 11.18
CA LEU A 132 1.79 -8.68 10.98
C LEU A 132 1.21 -7.54 10.13
N PHE A 133 1.77 -6.35 10.23
CA PHE A 133 1.47 -5.22 9.37
C PHE A 133 2.73 -4.72 8.67
N SER A 134 2.61 -4.25 7.44
CA SER A 134 3.64 -3.54 6.69
C SER A 134 3.00 -2.37 5.96
N ILE A 135 3.82 -1.36 5.65
CA ILE A 135 3.38 -0.19 4.88
C ILE A 135 3.36 -0.57 3.41
N GLN A 136 2.36 -1.37 3.08
CA GLN A 136 2.03 -1.87 1.75
C GLN A 136 0.50 -1.78 1.59
N PRO A 137 -0.04 -1.75 0.37
CA PRO A 137 -1.48 -1.74 0.17
C PRO A 137 -2.17 -2.82 1.02
N THR A 138 -2.94 -2.35 1.99
CA THR A 138 -3.58 -3.18 3.01
C THR A 138 -5.04 -2.75 3.20
N ILE A 139 -5.97 -3.72 3.09
CA ILE A 139 -7.38 -3.49 3.44
C ILE A 139 -7.52 -3.67 4.95
N ILE A 140 -8.05 -2.66 5.64
CA ILE A 140 -8.08 -2.62 7.11
C ILE A 140 -9.19 -1.69 7.61
N LYS A 141 -9.78 -1.99 8.79
CA LYS A 141 -10.63 -1.01 9.51
C LYS A 141 -9.77 0.08 10.14
N VAL A 142 -10.27 1.31 10.13
CA VAL A 142 -9.55 2.46 10.71
C VAL A 142 -9.26 2.24 12.20
N LYS A 143 -10.19 1.65 12.97
CA LYS A 143 -9.95 1.30 14.39
C LYS A 143 -8.73 0.39 14.58
N THR A 144 -8.57 -0.60 13.70
CA THR A 144 -7.41 -1.52 13.74
C THR A 144 -6.13 -0.78 13.36
N LEU A 145 -6.18 0.06 12.34
CA LEU A 145 -5.03 0.87 11.93
C LEU A 145 -4.60 1.83 13.06
N LYS A 146 -5.55 2.52 13.71
CA LYS A 146 -5.30 3.33 14.92
C LYS A 146 -4.64 2.51 16.04
N HIS A 147 -5.16 1.31 16.31
CA HIS A 147 -4.59 0.42 17.32
C HIS A 147 -3.14 0.07 17.01
N ILE A 148 -2.82 -0.31 15.77
CA ILE A 148 -1.46 -0.63 15.33
C ILE A 148 -0.54 0.58 15.53
N TYR A 149 -0.91 1.75 15.01
CA TYR A 149 -0.10 2.96 15.13
C TYR A 149 0.02 3.47 16.58
N LYS A 150 -0.94 3.19 17.43
CA LYS A 150 -0.90 3.55 18.87
C LYS A 150 0.02 2.62 19.67
N THR A 151 -0.04 1.32 19.39
CA THR A 151 0.57 0.27 20.21
C THR A 151 2.01 -0.05 19.81
N VAL A 152 2.29 -0.10 18.49
CA VAL A 152 3.61 -0.52 17.99
C VAL A 152 4.63 0.60 18.17
N PRO A 153 5.81 0.33 18.79
CA PRO A 153 6.87 1.32 18.90
C PRO A 153 7.65 1.48 17.59
N GLY A 154 8.24 2.65 17.39
CA GLY A 154 9.11 2.98 16.25
C GLY A 154 8.96 4.43 15.82
N ASP A 155 10.09 5.14 15.69
CA ASP A 155 10.10 6.56 15.36
C ASP A 155 10.14 6.81 13.84
N ASN A 156 10.59 5.82 13.09
CA ASN A 156 10.64 5.86 11.64
C ASN A 156 9.92 4.64 11.03
N ILE A 157 9.68 4.69 9.73
CA ILE A 157 8.95 3.66 8.97
C ILE A 157 9.53 2.26 9.17
N TRP A 158 10.84 2.11 9.04
CA TRP A 158 11.52 0.81 9.11
C TRP A 158 11.46 0.19 10.50
N GLY A 159 11.74 0.99 11.54
CA GLY A 159 11.66 0.55 12.94
C GLY A 159 10.22 0.22 13.33
N PHE A 160 9.24 0.99 12.86
CA PHE A 160 7.83 0.71 13.07
C PHE A 160 7.43 -0.63 12.45
N GLU A 161 7.70 -0.86 11.15
CA GLU A 161 7.36 -2.14 10.49
C GLU A 161 8.02 -3.35 11.16
N ALA A 162 9.30 -3.23 11.53
CA ALA A 162 10.03 -4.33 12.18
C ALA A 162 9.42 -4.76 13.52
N ASN A 163 8.70 -3.85 14.18
CA ASN A 163 8.06 -4.09 15.47
C ASN A 163 6.60 -4.55 15.38
N THR A 164 6.00 -4.65 14.18
CA THR A 164 4.62 -5.12 13.99
C THR A 164 4.50 -6.64 14.17
N SER A 165 4.74 -7.12 15.39
CA SER A 165 4.77 -8.53 15.74
C SER A 165 3.76 -8.89 16.82
N ASN A 166 3.53 -10.18 17.04
CA ASN A 166 2.67 -10.70 18.11
C ASN A 166 3.01 -10.18 19.51
N LYS A 167 4.24 -9.70 19.72
CA LYS A 167 4.61 -9.04 20.97
C LYS A 167 3.71 -7.84 21.28
N TYR A 168 3.33 -7.08 20.27
CA TYR A 168 2.53 -5.84 20.37
C TYR A 168 1.12 -5.99 19.84
N LEU A 169 0.86 -6.95 18.96
CA LEU A 169 -0.39 -7.11 18.18
C LEU A 169 -0.96 -8.53 18.36
N LYS A 170 -1.10 -8.98 19.63
CA LYS A 170 -1.47 -10.38 19.98
C LYS A 170 -2.79 -10.85 19.39
N ASP A 171 -3.78 -9.97 19.31
CA ASP A 171 -5.16 -10.32 18.97
C ASP A 171 -5.51 -9.94 17.52
N ILE A 172 -4.49 -9.64 16.68
CA ILE A 172 -4.71 -9.26 15.29
C ILE A 172 -4.60 -10.47 14.36
N ILE A 173 -5.72 -10.86 13.74
CA ILE A 173 -5.73 -11.82 12.63
C ILE A 173 -5.31 -11.10 11.36
N SER A 174 -4.06 -11.28 11.00
CA SER A 174 -3.42 -10.66 9.85
C SER A 174 -3.22 -11.66 8.73
N LEU A 175 -3.75 -11.34 7.55
CA LEU A 175 -3.65 -12.17 6.36
C LEU A 175 -2.90 -11.44 5.25
N CYS A 176 -2.39 -12.20 4.28
CA CYS A 176 -1.89 -11.65 3.03
C CYS A 176 -2.48 -12.39 1.83
N SER A 177 -2.69 -11.64 0.76
CA SER A 177 -3.16 -12.16 -0.52
C SER A 177 -1.99 -12.72 -1.34
N PHE A 178 -2.15 -13.93 -1.86
CA PHE A 178 -1.19 -14.56 -2.75
C PHE A 178 -1.84 -15.64 -3.62
N ASP A 179 -1.59 -15.56 -4.92
CA ASP A 179 -1.95 -16.62 -5.86
C ASP A 179 -0.73 -17.49 -6.17
N LEU A 180 -0.79 -18.77 -5.83
CA LEU A 180 0.31 -19.73 -6.03
C LEU A 180 0.70 -19.91 -7.51
N ASN A 181 -0.23 -19.69 -8.43
CA ASN A 181 -0.02 -19.93 -9.87
C ASN A 181 0.45 -18.67 -10.62
N GLU A 182 -0.03 -17.49 -10.19
CA GLU A 182 0.15 -16.24 -10.91
C GLU A 182 1.23 -15.34 -10.31
N ASP A 183 1.33 -15.29 -8.96
CA ASP A 183 2.18 -14.35 -8.25
C ASP A 183 3.62 -14.87 -8.17
N LYS A 184 4.50 -14.23 -8.93
CA LYS A 184 5.93 -14.60 -8.99
C LYS A 184 6.73 -13.77 -7.99
N LYS A 185 7.82 -14.36 -7.52
CA LYS A 185 8.79 -13.64 -6.68
C LYS A 185 9.37 -12.46 -7.46
N ARG A 186 9.29 -11.28 -6.85
CA ARG A 186 9.82 -10.04 -7.36
C ARG A 186 10.84 -9.46 -6.37
N GLY A 187 12.05 -9.21 -6.85
CA GLY A 187 13.11 -8.70 -5.97
C GLY A 187 13.47 -9.67 -4.82
N LYS A 188 13.93 -9.10 -3.70
CA LYS A 188 14.42 -9.88 -2.56
C LYS A 188 13.34 -10.23 -1.55
N PHE A 189 12.35 -9.34 -1.35
CA PHE A 189 11.49 -9.37 -0.17
C PHE A 189 10.00 -9.54 -0.46
N HIS A 190 9.56 -9.56 -1.72
CA HIS A 190 8.15 -9.59 -2.06
C HIS A 190 7.87 -10.36 -3.35
N TYR A 191 6.59 -10.59 -3.60
CA TYR A 191 6.05 -11.24 -4.78
C TYR A 191 5.22 -10.23 -5.58
N ASP A 192 4.84 -10.56 -6.80
CA ASP A 192 3.77 -9.84 -7.50
C ASP A 192 2.42 -10.07 -6.79
N SER A 193 1.42 -9.29 -7.14
CA SER A 193 0.03 -9.50 -6.69
C SER A 193 -0.88 -9.48 -7.90
N SER A 194 -1.54 -10.60 -8.19
CA SER A 194 -2.56 -10.69 -9.23
C SER A 194 -3.88 -10.05 -8.82
N VAL A 195 -4.13 -9.98 -7.50
CA VAL A 195 -5.33 -9.33 -6.94
C VAL A 195 -5.23 -7.82 -6.98
N TYR A 196 -4.06 -7.27 -6.61
CA TYR A 196 -3.80 -5.82 -6.63
C TYR A 196 -2.45 -5.53 -7.28
N PRO A 197 -2.38 -5.52 -8.63
CA PRO A 197 -1.13 -5.43 -9.37
C PRO A 197 -0.49 -4.05 -9.25
N TYR A 198 0.43 -3.85 -8.31
CA TYR A 198 1.10 -2.59 -8.04
C TYR A 198 2.62 -2.73 -7.96
N ILE A 199 3.31 -1.62 -8.06
CA ILE A 199 4.74 -1.53 -7.83
C ILE A 199 4.96 -1.42 -6.31
N CYS A 200 5.54 -2.44 -5.70
CA CYS A 200 5.74 -2.50 -4.25
C CYS A 200 6.64 -1.36 -3.71
N THR A 201 7.63 -0.94 -4.52
CA THR A 201 8.53 0.16 -4.17
C THR A 201 8.99 0.81 -5.47
N ALA A 202 8.30 1.87 -5.88
CA ALA A 202 8.66 2.59 -7.11
C ALA A 202 9.89 3.48 -6.89
N VAL A 203 10.12 3.95 -5.65
CA VAL A 203 11.21 4.85 -5.30
C VAL A 203 12.11 4.24 -4.22
N ILE A 204 13.41 4.17 -4.48
CA ILE A 204 14.44 3.74 -3.53
C ILE A 204 15.45 4.88 -3.36
N LYS A 205 15.58 5.42 -2.13
CA LYS A 205 16.51 6.52 -1.82
C LYS A 205 16.39 7.69 -2.80
N GLY A 206 15.16 8.12 -3.09
CA GLY A 206 14.87 9.23 -3.98
C GLY A 206 15.07 8.95 -5.48
N LYS A 207 15.25 7.70 -5.89
CA LYS A 207 15.45 7.30 -7.29
C LYS A 207 14.45 6.23 -7.72
N TRP A 208 14.01 6.28 -8.99
CA TRP A 208 13.13 5.27 -9.55
C TRP A 208 13.76 3.87 -9.54
N ASN A 209 13.00 2.88 -9.14
CA ASN A 209 13.43 1.47 -9.07
C ASN A 209 13.33 0.75 -10.43
N PHE A 210 14.07 1.22 -11.43
CA PHE A 210 14.12 0.56 -12.74
C PHE A 210 14.78 -0.82 -12.71
N LYS A 211 15.45 -1.18 -11.62
CA LYS A 211 16.07 -2.50 -11.50
C LYS A 211 15.03 -3.60 -11.46
N GLU A 212 13.97 -3.41 -10.67
CA GLU A 212 12.92 -4.42 -10.46
C GLU A 212 11.68 -4.18 -11.34
N TYR A 213 11.35 -2.91 -11.62
CA TYR A 213 10.10 -2.51 -12.27
C TYR A 213 10.32 -1.75 -13.59
N LYS A 214 11.32 -2.18 -14.37
CA LYS A 214 11.71 -1.53 -15.62
C LYS A 214 10.56 -1.40 -16.62
N LYS A 215 9.81 -2.50 -16.82
CA LYS A 215 8.70 -2.54 -17.77
C LYS A 215 7.55 -1.68 -17.29
N GLU A 216 7.13 -1.89 -16.06
CA GLU A 216 5.97 -1.23 -15.46
C GLU A 216 6.18 0.29 -15.37
N LEU A 217 7.34 0.73 -14.88
CA LEU A 217 7.67 2.16 -14.82
C LEU A 217 7.76 2.79 -16.22
N PHE A 218 8.33 2.09 -17.19
CA PHE A 218 8.35 2.59 -18.57
C PHE A 218 6.93 2.77 -19.12
N GLU A 219 6.04 1.78 -18.94
CA GLU A 219 4.67 1.83 -19.44
C GLU A 219 3.88 2.97 -18.78
N ILE A 220 4.09 3.20 -17.46
CA ILE A 220 3.48 4.31 -16.71
C ILE A 220 4.00 5.67 -17.19
N PHE A 221 5.32 5.84 -17.31
CA PHE A 221 5.92 7.14 -17.64
C PHE A 221 5.63 7.61 -19.06
N TYR A 222 5.61 6.68 -20.01
CA TYR A 222 5.43 6.99 -21.43
C TYR A 222 4.03 6.70 -21.95
N ASN A 223 3.16 6.12 -21.13
CA ASN A 223 1.82 5.63 -21.53
C ASN A 223 1.86 4.78 -22.81
N LYS A 224 2.88 3.94 -22.96
CA LYS A 224 3.16 3.10 -24.14
C LYS A 224 3.60 1.72 -23.68
N LYS A 225 3.25 0.70 -24.46
CA LYS A 225 3.78 -0.66 -24.21
C LYS A 225 5.31 -0.65 -24.21
N PHE A 226 5.89 -1.39 -23.28
CA PHE A 226 7.34 -1.50 -23.16
C PHE A 226 7.96 -2.05 -24.44
N ASN A 227 8.98 -1.32 -24.93
CA ASN A 227 9.84 -1.74 -26.02
C ASN A 227 11.29 -1.49 -25.61
N ILE A 228 12.13 -2.52 -25.74
CA ILE A 228 13.52 -2.46 -25.28
C ILE A 228 14.33 -1.35 -25.97
N PHE A 229 14.12 -1.14 -27.28
CA PHE A 229 14.78 -0.06 -28.04
C PHE A 229 14.35 1.33 -27.55
N SER A 230 13.04 1.55 -27.37
CA SER A 230 12.51 2.81 -26.87
C SER A 230 12.99 3.11 -25.45
N TYR A 231 13.16 2.08 -24.62
CA TYR A 231 13.72 2.22 -23.27
C TYR A 231 15.17 2.71 -23.29
N TYR A 232 16.03 2.15 -24.13
CA TYR A 232 17.42 2.61 -24.21
C TYR A 232 17.54 4.02 -24.82
N LEU A 233 16.71 4.35 -25.82
CA LEU A 233 16.66 5.70 -26.40
C LEU A 233 16.21 6.74 -25.38
N SER A 234 15.28 6.39 -24.46
CA SER A 234 14.83 7.31 -23.43
C SER A 234 15.90 7.62 -22.38
N LYS A 235 16.84 6.68 -22.12
CA LYS A 235 17.98 6.91 -21.21
C LYS A 235 19.03 7.89 -21.74
N ILE A 236 19.06 8.13 -23.05
CA ILE A 236 20.01 9.05 -23.69
C ILE A 236 19.53 10.51 -23.53
N LYS A 237 18.27 10.73 -23.11
CA LYS A 237 17.65 12.05 -22.97
C LYS A 237 17.52 12.56 -21.52
N PHE A 238 18.11 11.86 -20.53
CA PHE A 238 18.10 12.24 -19.11
C PHE A 238 19.52 12.28 -18.53
#